data_bc912d32b103a3adc1b667c190e62806
#
_entry.id   bc912d32b103a3adc1b667c190e62806
#
_cell.length_a   1.000
_cell.length_b   1.000
_cell.length_c   1.000
_cell.angle_alpha   90.00
_cell.angle_beta   90.00
_cell.angle_gamma   90.00
#
_symmetry.space_group_name_H-M   'P 1'
#
loop_
_entity.id
_entity.type
_entity.pdbx_description
1 polymer ?
#
loop_
_entity_poly.entity_id
_entity_poly.type
_entity_poly.pdbx_seq_one_letter_code
_entity_poly.pdbx_strand_id
1 'polypeptide(L)'
;GGGELVALIVGEGKGGGSSPLRAYVSRTLPDYAPILVCNRAPREPKPEGGFARGSGGVITALLTMAEATGADWVACARNDAERELAAKDGAPVTVPLLQSTGRLHYATPTREQYEMYYGVIANPVLWFIQHYLWDLGNEPVIDQRIHEAWSEGYVEVNRQMAKRVVEVARAATKRPLVLVHDYQLYLVPHMVRQEIPAAVIQHFVHVPWPTPQYWKVLPKPMRDAILEGLLGCDIVGFQSSLDVRNFLLTCEENGGLQVDERERAVVAGGRVVYARHYPISIDVLRTQGLAASRGVKRQEADLAKWRPKHLIARIDRTDPAKNIVRGFIAYEKLLRYHPELRGVVQFWAFLQPSRQDVGVYSRYLRQIRQMAGRINSELGTEEWQPIRLEIAESERKAIAALKNFDVLLVNPVYDGLNLVVKEGALVNGTDGVIVLSENAGAHEELREHVLSVNPFDVEATAAAMYAGLTMGSEERHRMNEAARDVVRVNDIARWISNQVQDLRDLVAPGRAAVRPELHQPAPDTPDRRRN
;
A
#
# COMPACT_ATOMS: atom_id res chain seq x y z
N GLY A 1 -26.57 -10.66 4.12
CA GLY A 1 -25.34 -10.92 4.82
C GLY A 1 -24.48 -9.72 5.20
N GLY A 2 -24.44 -8.61 4.42
CA GLY A 2 -23.55 -7.47 4.72
C GLY A 2 -24.00 -6.56 5.88
N GLY A 3 -25.27 -6.53 6.22
CA GLY A 3 -25.82 -5.68 7.29
C GLY A 3 -25.58 -6.21 8.71
N GLU A 4 -25.50 -7.52 8.89
CA GLU A 4 -25.22 -8.13 10.19
C GLU A 4 -23.76 -7.99 10.62
N LEU A 5 -22.83 -7.90 9.65
CA LEU A 5 -21.40 -7.73 9.92
C LEU A 5 -21.06 -6.36 10.49
N VAL A 6 -21.72 -5.31 9.97
CA VAL A 6 -21.54 -3.92 10.44
C VAL A 6 -22.07 -3.76 11.87
N ALA A 7 -23.18 -4.43 12.21
CA ALA A 7 -23.78 -4.39 13.55
C ALA A 7 -22.93 -5.14 14.60
N LEU A 8 -22.18 -6.19 14.21
CA LEU A 8 -21.31 -6.97 15.10
C LEU A 8 -19.99 -6.25 15.41
N ILE A 9 -19.50 -5.39 14.52
CA ILE A 9 -18.23 -4.66 14.65
C ILE A 9 -18.40 -3.37 15.47
N VAL A 10 -19.60 -2.78 15.48
CA VAL A 10 -19.93 -1.52 16.22
C VAL A 10 -20.44 -1.80 17.64
N GLY A 11 -20.71 -3.06 18.00
CA GLY A 11 -21.21 -3.45 19.32
C GLY A 11 -20.14 -3.37 20.41
N GLU A 12 -20.40 -2.57 21.42
CA GLU A 12 -19.64 -2.21 22.61
C GLU A 12 -18.74 -3.33 23.20
N GLY A 13 -17.42 -3.16 23.12
CA GLY A 13 -16.42 -4.01 23.77
C GLY A 13 -16.15 -3.57 25.23
N LYS A 14 -16.98 -4.01 26.16
CA LYS A 14 -16.60 -4.10 27.59
C LYS A 14 -16.51 -5.58 27.95
N GLY A 15 -15.29 -6.10 27.97
CA GLY A 15 -15.02 -7.45 28.46
C GLY A 15 -13.80 -8.08 27.80
N GLY A 16 -12.92 -8.74 28.55
CA GLY A 16 -11.67 -9.38 28.10
C GLY A 16 -11.85 -10.62 27.23
N GLY A 17 -12.63 -10.51 26.16
CA GLY A 17 -12.83 -11.51 25.12
C GLY A 17 -12.13 -11.13 23.81
N SER A 18 -11.87 -12.13 22.94
CA SER A 18 -11.30 -11.92 21.59
C SER A 18 -12.08 -10.85 20.84
N SER A 19 -11.38 -9.99 20.06
CA SER A 19 -12.04 -8.95 19.25
C SER A 19 -13.11 -9.55 18.35
N PRO A 20 -14.22 -8.86 18.06
CA PRO A 20 -15.29 -9.38 17.17
C PRO A 20 -14.75 -9.88 15.82
N LEU A 21 -13.75 -9.20 15.28
CA LEU A 21 -13.09 -9.60 14.03
C LEU A 21 -12.37 -10.94 14.17
N ARG A 22 -11.65 -11.18 15.28
CA ARG A 22 -10.98 -12.46 15.54
C ARG A 22 -11.99 -13.59 15.68
N ALA A 23 -13.09 -13.36 16.38
CA ALA A 23 -14.17 -14.35 16.51
C ALA A 23 -14.80 -14.68 15.15
N TYR A 24 -14.99 -13.68 14.28
CA TYR A 24 -15.47 -13.87 12.92
C TYR A 24 -14.51 -14.73 12.09
N VAL A 25 -13.22 -14.38 12.04
CA VAL A 25 -12.21 -15.13 11.27
C VAL A 25 -12.12 -16.59 11.75
N SER A 26 -12.06 -16.81 13.07
CA SER A 26 -11.95 -18.16 13.63
C SER A 26 -13.17 -19.05 13.32
N ARG A 27 -14.37 -18.46 13.22
CA ARG A 27 -15.59 -19.20 12.81
C ARG A 27 -15.65 -19.45 11.31
N THR A 28 -15.08 -18.53 10.51
CA THR A 28 -15.18 -18.58 9.05
C THR A 28 -14.16 -19.53 8.44
N LEU A 29 -12.99 -19.65 9.05
CA LEU A 29 -11.86 -20.47 8.59
C LEU A 29 -11.32 -21.37 9.73
N PRO A 30 -12.16 -22.24 10.36
CA PRO A 30 -11.78 -22.98 11.57
C PRO A 30 -10.70 -24.04 11.32
N ASP A 31 -10.61 -24.57 10.10
CA ASP A 31 -9.73 -25.68 9.73
C ASP A 31 -8.41 -25.20 9.08
N TYR A 32 -8.14 -23.90 9.11
CA TYR A 32 -6.97 -23.31 8.47
C TYR A 32 -5.95 -22.82 9.49
N ALA A 33 -4.67 -22.93 9.12
CA ALA A 33 -3.52 -22.35 9.80
C ALA A 33 -3.03 -21.15 8.97
N PRO A 34 -3.37 -19.91 9.34
CA PRO A 34 -2.93 -18.73 8.60
C PRO A 34 -1.43 -18.48 8.76
N ILE A 35 -0.76 -18.17 7.65
CA ILE A 35 0.65 -17.79 7.57
C ILE A 35 0.72 -16.49 6.80
N LEU A 36 1.09 -15.40 7.46
CA LEU A 36 1.26 -14.09 6.86
C LEU A 36 2.71 -13.92 6.40
N VAL A 37 2.90 -13.62 5.13
CA VAL A 37 4.23 -13.53 4.51
C VAL A 37 4.45 -12.09 4.00
N CYS A 38 5.43 -11.41 4.56
CA CYS A 38 5.76 -10.04 4.21
C CYS A 38 7.27 -9.82 4.28
N ASN A 39 7.83 -8.96 3.40
CA ASN A 39 9.26 -8.64 3.45
C ASN A 39 9.70 -8.11 4.82
N ARG A 40 8.84 -7.35 5.51
CA ARG A 40 9.15 -6.76 6.82
C ARG A 40 8.54 -7.56 7.97
N ALA A 41 9.28 -7.63 9.06
CA ALA A 41 8.76 -8.12 10.34
C ALA A 41 7.74 -7.13 10.94
N PRO A 42 6.80 -7.59 11.78
CA PRO A 42 5.81 -6.74 12.44
C PRO A 42 6.44 -5.77 13.44
N ARG A 43 7.61 -6.13 13.95
CA ARG A 43 8.39 -5.38 14.94
C ARG A 43 9.87 -5.42 14.59
N GLU A 44 10.58 -4.36 14.94
CA GLU A 44 12.02 -4.24 14.73
C GLU A 44 12.76 -4.39 16.07
N PRO A 45 13.82 -5.23 16.15
CA PRO A 45 14.59 -5.38 17.38
C PRO A 45 15.31 -4.07 17.73
N LYS A 46 15.36 -3.74 19.02
CA LYS A 46 16.10 -2.58 19.53
C LYS A 46 17.48 -2.99 20.04
N PRO A 47 18.49 -2.12 19.91
CA PRO A 47 19.82 -2.40 20.44
C PRO A 47 19.86 -2.70 21.94
N GLU A 48 19.01 -1.99 22.70
CA GLU A 48 18.87 -2.15 24.15
C GLU A 48 17.98 -3.32 24.59
N GLY A 49 17.50 -4.11 23.63
CA GLY A 49 16.58 -5.21 23.85
C GLY A 49 15.11 -4.81 23.68
N GLY A 50 14.27 -5.81 23.45
CA GLY A 50 12.85 -5.61 23.14
C GLY A 50 12.62 -5.20 21.68
N PHE A 51 11.43 -4.64 21.41
CA PHE A 51 10.98 -4.37 20.04
C PHE A 51 10.46 -2.94 19.88
N ALA A 52 10.80 -2.29 18.77
CA ALA A 52 10.11 -1.12 18.25
C ALA A 52 8.98 -1.52 17.32
N ARG A 53 8.02 -0.64 17.13
CA ARG A 53 7.00 -0.82 16.09
C ARG A 53 7.62 -0.59 14.72
N GLY A 54 7.37 -1.48 13.77
CA GLY A 54 7.69 -1.25 12.36
C GLY A 54 6.94 -0.03 11.82
N SER A 55 7.61 0.78 11.02
CA SER A 55 7.02 1.97 10.39
C SER A 55 6.23 1.62 9.13
N GLY A 56 5.18 2.40 8.86
CA GLY A 56 4.39 2.35 7.63
C GLY A 56 2.98 1.79 7.79
N GLY A 57 2.04 2.35 7.00
CA GLY A 57 0.61 2.02 7.06
C GLY A 57 0.31 0.55 6.76
N VAL A 58 1.02 -0.06 5.80
CA VAL A 58 0.85 -1.48 5.45
C VAL A 58 1.18 -2.37 6.66
N ILE A 59 2.31 -2.15 7.35
CA ILE A 59 2.68 -2.95 8.55
C ILE A 59 1.62 -2.82 9.63
N THR A 60 1.03 -1.63 9.79
CA THR A 60 -0.06 -1.41 10.75
C THR A 60 -1.30 -2.26 10.40
N ALA A 61 -1.70 -2.27 9.12
CA ALA A 61 -2.82 -3.06 8.66
C ALA A 61 -2.56 -4.58 8.81
N LEU A 62 -1.34 -5.02 8.48
CA LEU A 62 -0.95 -6.42 8.62
C LEU A 62 -0.84 -6.86 10.09
N LEU A 63 -0.48 -5.97 11.02
CA LEU A 63 -0.57 -6.25 12.46
C LEU A 63 -2.01 -6.53 12.88
N THR A 64 -2.98 -5.75 12.39
CA THR A 64 -4.40 -5.99 12.66
C THR A 64 -4.86 -7.32 12.05
N MET A 65 -4.40 -7.65 10.83
CA MET A 65 -4.68 -8.94 10.20
C MET A 65 -4.08 -10.10 10.98
N ALA A 66 -2.82 -10.01 11.42
CA ALA A 66 -2.16 -11.05 12.22
C ALA A 66 -2.87 -11.26 13.57
N GLU A 67 -3.28 -10.18 14.24
CA GLU A 67 -4.06 -10.24 15.47
C GLU A 67 -5.42 -10.93 15.26
N ALA A 68 -6.11 -10.60 14.17
CA ALA A 68 -7.42 -11.14 13.84
C ALA A 68 -7.36 -12.61 13.43
N THR A 69 -6.34 -13.01 12.68
CA THR A 69 -6.21 -14.37 12.14
C THR A 69 -5.44 -15.33 13.05
N GLY A 70 -4.64 -14.80 13.98
CA GLY A 70 -3.68 -15.60 14.76
C GLY A 70 -2.54 -16.18 13.90
N ALA A 71 -2.21 -15.53 12.79
CA ALA A 71 -1.23 -15.99 11.82
C ALA A 71 0.19 -16.07 12.39
N ASP A 72 0.91 -17.10 11.99
CA ASP A 72 2.36 -17.09 12.01
C ASP A 72 2.87 -16.06 10.99
N TRP A 73 3.90 -15.30 11.36
CA TRP A 73 4.46 -14.29 10.46
C TRP A 73 5.79 -14.76 9.90
N VAL A 74 5.92 -14.82 8.58
CA VAL A 74 7.19 -15.08 7.89
C VAL A 74 7.73 -13.78 7.32
N ALA A 75 8.97 -13.42 7.65
CA ALA A 75 9.62 -12.19 7.20
C ALA A 75 11.06 -12.44 6.73
N CYS A 76 11.60 -11.49 5.97
CA CYS A 76 12.99 -11.46 5.58
C CYS A 76 13.83 -10.75 6.66
N ALA A 77 14.96 -11.32 7.08
CA ALA A 77 15.92 -10.65 7.94
C ALA A 77 16.72 -9.61 7.12
N ARG A 78 16.46 -8.32 7.39
CA ARG A 78 16.93 -7.18 6.59
C ARG A 78 18.30 -6.64 7.03
N ASN A 79 18.65 -6.85 8.30
CA ASN A 79 19.86 -6.32 8.92
C ASN A 79 20.47 -7.35 9.87
N ASP A 80 21.65 -7.04 10.40
CA ASP A 80 22.40 -7.97 11.24
C ASP A 80 21.67 -8.27 12.56
N ALA A 81 20.99 -7.29 13.15
CA ALA A 81 20.22 -7.51 14.37
C ALA A 81 19.06 -8.51 14.18
N GLU A 82 18.36 -8.45 13.01
CA GLU A 82 17.31 -9.41 12.65
C GLU A 82 17.92 -10.79 12.33
N ARG A 83 19.10 -10.86 11.68
CA ARG A 83 19.83 -12.11 11.44
C ARG A 83 20.31 -12.76 12.74
N GLU A 84 20.87 -11.99 13.66
CA GLU A 84 21.29 -12.47 14.98
C GLU A 84 20.10 -12.99 15.79
N LEU A 85 18.96 -12.27 15.73
CA LEU A 85 17.74 -12.69 16.40
C LEU A 85 17.22 -14.02 15.83
N ALA A 86 17.26 -14.17 14.50
CA ALA A 86 16.86 -15.39 13.81
C ALA A 86 17.76 -16.59 14.16
N ALA A 87 19.04 -16.36 14.41
CA ALA A 87 20.04 -17.41 14.70
C ALA A 87 19.98 -17.91 16.15
N LYS A 88 19.40 -17.13 17.08
CA LYS A 88 19.53 -17.41 18.52
C LYS A 88 18.90 -18.71 19.00
N ASP A 89 17.84 -19.23 18.38
CA ASP A 89 17.13 -20.39 18.97
C ASP A 89 16.58 -21.41 17.94
N GLY A 90 16.78 -21.26 16.65
CA GLY A 90 16.14 -22.14 15.62
C GLY A 90 14.60 -22.20 15.70
N ALA A 91 14.01 -21.56 16.70
CA ALA A 91 12.59 -21.50 17.03
C ALA A 91 11.96 -20.18 16.51
N PRO A 92 10.63 -20.09 16.36
CA PRO A 92 9.97 -18.85 16.04
C PRO A 92 10.21 -17.80 17.13
N VAL A 93 10.54 -16.60 16.71
CA VAL A 93 10.72 -15.47 17.64
C VAL A 93 9.34 -15.00 18.13
N THR A 94 9.14 -14.96 19.43
CA THR A 94 7.91 -14.38 20.00
C THR A 94 7.98 -12.86 19.92
N VAL A 95 7.01 -12.26 19.23
CA VAL A 95 6.93 -10.80 19.04
C VAL A 95 5.60 -10.25 19.54
N PRO A 96 5.59 -9.04 20.12
CA PRO A 96 4.33 -8.39 20.48
C PRO A 96 3.57 -7.99 19.21
N LEU A 97 2.26 -8.30 19.16
CA LEU A 97 1.32 -7.78 18.16
C LEU A 97 0.67 -6.49 18.70
N LEU A 98 -0.65 -6.34 18.55
CA LEU A 98 -1.40 -5.18 19.08
C LEU A 98 -1.85 -5.40 20.52
N GLN A 99 -2.50 -6.53 20.80
CA GLN A 99 -3.05 -6.90 22.10
C GLN A 99 -2.57 -8.29 22.57
N SER A 100 -1.90 -9.05 21.70
CA SER A 100 -1.37 -10.38 21.97
C SER A 100 0.09 -10.52 21.54
N THR A 101 0.60 -11.72 21.50
CA THR A 101 1.90 -12.07 20.93
C THR A 101 1.72 -12.99 19.74
N GLY A 102 2.65 -12.90 18.77
CA GLY A 102 2.69 -13.74 17.59
C GLY A 102 4.02 -14.45 17.43
N ARG A 103 4.07 -15.43 16.53
CA ARG A 103 5.29 -16.16 16.16
C ARG A 103 5.85 -15.58 14.88
N LEU A 104 7.12 -15.19 14.90
CA LEU A 104 7.85 -14.64 13.75
C LEU A 104 8.93 -15.62 13.33
N HIS A 105 8.92 -15.97 12.06
CA HIS A 105 9.90 -16.83 11.40
C HIS A 105 10.69 -16.02 10.37
N TYR A 106 12.01 -16.02 10.46
CA TYR A 106 12.84 -15.31 9.51
C TYR A 106 13.39 -16.22 8.41
N ALA A 107 13.32 -15.78 7.15
CA ALA A 107 14.24 -16.16 6.12
C ALA A 107 15.50 -15.27 6.25
N THR A 108 16.68 -15.86 6.11
CA THR A 108 17.96 -15.21 6.45
C THR A 108 18.90 -15.13 5.24
N PRO A 109 18.59 -14.31 4.22
CA PRO A 109 19.51 -14.09 3.11
C PRO A 109 20.79 -13.41 3.60
N THR A 110 21.86 -13.56 2.83
CA THR A 110 23.08 -12.79 3.07
C THR A 110 22.80 -11.30 2.87
N ARG A 111 23.67 -10.45 3.40
CA ARG A 111 23.57 -9.01 3.20
C ARG A 111 23.59 -8.63 1.72
N GLU A 112 24.46 -9.27 0.95
CA GLU A 112 24.59 -9.06 -0.49
C GLU A 112 23.34 -9.48 -1.27
N GLN A 113 22.79 -10.67 -0.97
CA GLN A 113 21.52 -11.13 -1.56
C GLN A 113 20.38 -10.17 -1.25
N TYR A 114 20.30 -9.67 -0.01
CA TYR A 114 19.27 -8.71 0.37
C TYR A 114 19.43 -7.36 -0.34
N GLU A 115 20.66 -6.87 -0.53
CA GLU A 115 20.93 -5.63 -1.25
C GLU A 115 20.55 -5.76 -2.73
N MET A 116 20.90 -6.84 -3.40
CA MET A 116 20.48 -7.13 -4.78
C MET A 116 18.96 -7.25 -4.90
N TYR A 117 18.33 -7.97 -4.00
CA TYR A 117 16.88 -8.15 -3.96
C TYR A 117 16.13 -6.85 -3.71
N TYR A 118 16.46 -6.15 -2.62
CA TYR A 118 15.70 -4.98 -2.18
C TYR A 118 16.20 -3.68 -2.80
N GLY A 119 17.51 -3.47 -2.83
CA GLY A 119 18.15 -2.22 -3.26
C GLY A 119 18.30 -2.08 -4.77
N VAL A 120 18.22 -3.18 -5.53
CA VAL A 120 18.33 -3.16 -7.00
C VAL A 120 17.01 -3.54 -7.66
N ILE A 121 16.47 -4.73 -7.40
CA ILE A 121 15.28 -5.20 -8.13
C ILE A 121 13.98 -4.62 -7.54
N ALA A 122 13.72 -4.83 -6.25
CA ALA A 122 12.49 -4.31 -5.67
C ALA A 122 12.45 -2.77 -5.74
N ASN A 123 13.56 -2.11 -5.40
CA ASN A 123 13.69 -0.65 -5.45
C ASN A 123 15.05 -0.25 -6.07
N PRO A 124 15.12 0.32 -7.29
CA PRO A 124 14.01 0.98 -7.98
C PRO A 124 13.25 0.13 -9.03
N VAL A 125 13.80 -0.98 -9.57
CA VAL A 125 13.28 -1.57 -10.81
C VAL A 125 11.77 -1.82 -10.78
N LEU A 126 11.28 -2.67 -9.88
CA LEU A 126 9.84 -2.98 -9.80
C LEU A 126 9.00 -1.80 -9.30
N TRP A 127 9.49 -1.08 -8.30
CA TRP A 127 8.78 0.09 -7.76
C TRP A 127 8.55 1.13 -8.84
N PHE A 128 9.56 1.43 -9.66
CA PHE A 128 9.44 2.46 -10.70
C PHE A 128 8.55 2.02 -11.86
N ILE A 129 8.57 0.73 -12.21
CA ILE A 129 7.61 0.21 -13.18
C ILE A 129 6.18 0.39 -12.65
N GLN A 130 5.92 -0.06 -11.43
CA GLN A 130 4.57 -0.06 -10.88
C GLN A 130 4.01 1.34 -10.60
N HIS A 131 4.87 2.33 -10.43
CA HIS A 131 4.48 3.73 -10.24
C HIS A 131 4.70 4.62 -11.47
N TYR A 132 5.00 4.04 -12.65
CA TYR A 132 5.25 4.77 -13.90
C TYR A 132 6.33 5.86 -13.78
N LEU A 133 7.43 5.57 -13.08
CA LEU A 133 8.46 6.56 -12.74
C LEU A 133 9.67 6.55 -13.65
N TRP A 134 9.82 5.55 -14.54
CA TRP A 134 10.94 5.49 -15.47
C TRP A 134 10.82 6.56 -16.57
N ASP A 135 11.89 7.28 -16.79
CA ASP A 135 12.07 8.10 -17.98
C ASP A 135 12.47 7.21 -19.17
N LEU A 136 11.48 6.68 -19.86
CA LEU A 136 11.67 5.67 -20.92
C LEU A 136 12.55 6.14 -22.08
N GLY A 137 12.83 7.44 -22.20
CA GLY A 137 13.78 7.96 -23.18
C GLY A 137 15.24 7.66 -22.80
N ASN A 138 15.53 7.49 -21.50
CA ASN A 138 16.88 7.37 -20.98
C ASN A 138 17.08 6.19 -20.01
N GLU A 139 16.05 5.78 -19.29
CA GLU A 139 16.10 4.77 -18.22
C GLU A 139 14.86 3.87 -18.25
N PRO A 140 14.91 2.60 -17.74
CA PRO A 140 16.10 1.96 -17.17
C PRO A 140 17.05 1.36 -18.22
N VAL A 141 18.30 1.19 -17.86
CA VAL A 141 19.24 0.32 -18.59
C VAL A 141 19.27 -1.03 -17.89
N ILE A 142 18.79 -2.08 -18.56
CA ILE A 142 18.80 -3.45 -18.04
C ILE A 142 20.13 -4.09 -18.45
N ASP A 143 21.14 -3.93 -17.61
CA ASP A 143 22.49 -4.43 -17.82
C ASP A 143 22.74 -5.76 -17.08
N GLN A 144 23.99 -6.25 -17.15
CA GLN A 144 24.43 -7.47 -16.48
C GLN A 144 24.16 -7.44 -14.97
N ARG A 145 24.35 -6.30 -14.32
CA ARG A 145 24.10 -6.13 -12.87
C ARG A 145 22.63 -6.36 -12.51
N ILE A 146 21.70 -5.91 -13.35
CA ILE A 146 20.26 -6.14 -13.13
C ILE A 146 19.94 -7.63 -13.30
N HIS A 147 20.52 -8.32 -14.29
CA HIS A 147 20.33 -9.76 -14.47
C HIS A 147 20.88 -10.57 -13.30
N GLU A 148 22.07 -10.26 -12.80
CA GLU A 148 22.68 -10.88 -11.61
C GLU A 148 21.83 -10.62 -10.36
N ALA A 149 21.41 -9.37 -10.14
CA ALA A 149 20.55 -9.02 -9.01
C ALA A 149 19.16 -9.70 -9.09
N TRP A 150 18.66 -9.97 -10.29
CA TRP A 150 17.46 -10.75 -10.47
C TRP A 150 17.65 -12.20 -10.03
N SER A 151 18.66 -12.90 -10.56
CA SER A 151 18.89 -14.33 -10.30
C SER A 151 19.39 -14.60 -8.88
N GLU A 152 20.41 -13.88 -8.44
CA GLU A 152 21.11 -14.13 -7.17
C GLU A 152 20.48 -13.38 -5.98
N GLY A 153 19.76 -12.29 -6.26
CA GLY A 153 19.02 -11.52 -5.29
C GLY A 153 17.54 -11.88 -5.25
N TYR A 154 16.77 -11.40 -6.22
CA TYR A 154 15.30 -11.46 -6.17
C TYR A 154 14.76 -12.90 -6.18
N VAL A 155 15.21 -13.73 -7.10
CA VAL A 155 14.80 -15.14 -7.19
C VAL A 155 15.24 -15.91 -5.95
N GLU A 156 16.51 -15.73 -5.52
CA GLU A 156 17.06 -16.48 -4.38
C GLU A 156 16.39 -16.11 -3.06
N VAL A 157 16.15 -14.82 -2.80
CA VAL A 157 15.44 -14.39 -1.58
C VAL A 157 13.99 -14.88 -1.58
N ASN A 158 13.29 -14.83 -2.71
CA ASN A 158 11.96 -15.40 -2.83
C ASN A 158 11.96 -16.92 -2.56
N ARG A 159 12.99 -17.65 -3.01
CA ARG A 159 13.16 -19.08 -2.72
C ARG A 159 13.35 -19.36 -1.23
N GLN A 160 14.18 -18.56 -0.55
CA GLN A 160 14.38 -18.68 0.90
C GLN A 160 13.10 -18.35 1.67
N MET A 161 12.35 -17.33 1.25
CA MET A 161 11.04 -17.01 1.82
C MET A 161 10.04 -18.15 1.63
N ALA A 162 9.94 -18.69 0.42
CA ALA A 162 9.07 -19.83 0.12
C ALA A 162 9.45 -21.08 0.95
N LYS A 163 10.74 -21.39 1.05
CA LYS A 163 11.23 -22.48 1.90
C LYS A 163 10.79 -22.30 3.36
N ARG A 164 10.93 -21.10 3.91
CA ARG A 164 10.49 -20.82 5.29
C ARG A 164 8.97 -20.97 5.45
N VAL A 165 8.18 -20.52 4.48
CA VAL A 165 6.71 -20.73 4.47
C VAL A 165 6.38 -22.21 4.45
N VAL A 166 7.04 -23.02 3.63
CA VAL A 166 6.85 -24.47 3.55
C VAL A 166 7.18 -25.15 4.87
N GLU A 167 8.27 -24.77 5.54
CA GLU A 167 8.64 -25.29 6.86
C GLU A 167 7.55 -25.03 7.91
N VAL A 168 7.04 -23.78 7.97
CA VAL A 168 5.95 -23.38 8.88
C VAL A 168 4.66 -24.13 8.55
N ALA A 169 4.33 -24.21 7.27
CA ALA A 169 3.12 -24.90 6.80
C ALA A 169 3.13 -26.40 7.10
N ARG A 170 4.27 -27.07 6.95
CA ARG A 170 4.42 -28.52 7.27
C ARG A 170 4.38 -28.81 8.78
N ALA A 171 4.75 -27.83 9.61
CA ALA A 171 4.64 -27.95 11.06
C ALA A 171 3.20 -27.70 11.59
N ALA A 172 2.33 -27.13 10.78
CA ALA A 172 0.96 -26.84 11.15
C ALA A 172 0.10 -28.13 11.14
N THR A 173 -0.83 -28.23 12.11
CA THR A 173 -1.78 -29.34 12.20
C THR A 173 -3.03 -29.14 11.35
N LYS A 174 -3.29 -27.90 10.90
CA LYS A 174 -4.41 -27.50 10.06
C LYS A 174 -3.94 -27.21 8.64
N ARG A 175 -4.88 -27.11 7.71
CA ARG A 175 -4.59 -26.78 6.31
C ARG A 175 -3.92 -25.40 6.19
N PRO A 176 -2.79 -25.27 5.51
CA PRO A 176 -2.12 -23.97 5.35
C PRO A 176 -2.97 -22.97 4.56
N LEU A 177 -3.10 -21.75 5.10
CA LEU A 177 -3.62 -20.58 4.44
C LEU A 177 -2.50 -19.54 4.37
N VAL A 178 -1.93 -19.36 3.19
CA VAL A 178 -0.75 -18.52 2.98
C VAL A 178 -1.18 -17.16 2.42
N LEU A 179 -0.92 -16.10 3.18
CA LEU A 179 -1.28 -14.71 2.86
C LEU A 179 -0.01 -13.94 2.55
N VAL A 180 0.37 -13.88 1.26
CA VAL A 180 1.58 -13.22 0.78
C VAL A 180 1.29 -11.76 0.46
N HIS A 181 2.19 -10.87 0.82
CA HIS A 181 2.01 -9.44 0.63
C HIS A 181 3.14 -8.78 -0.12
N ASP A 182 2.75 -8.02 -1.15
CA ASP A 182 3.47 -7.00 -1.87
C ASP A 182 4.50 -7.49 -2.90
N TYR A 183 4.98 -6.55 -3.72
CA TYR A 183 5.78 -6.75 -4.94
C TYR A 183 7.16 -7.36 -4.73
N GLN A 184 7.65 -7.35 -3.51
CA GLN A 184 8.91 -8.00 -3.18
C GLN A 184 8.83 -9.54 -3.29
N LEU A 185 7.64 -10.13 -3.22
CA LEU A 185 7.44 -11.56 -3.01
C LEU A 185 6.64 -12.23 -4.14
N TYR A 186 6.68 -11.69 -5.35
CA TYR A 186 5.86 -12.19 -6.46
C TYR A 186 6.12 -13.66 -6.82
N LEU A 187 7.32 -14.19 -6.57
CA LEU A 187 7.65 -15.56 -6.93
C LEU A 187 7.30 -16.60 -5.83
N VAL A 188 7.07 -16.14 -4.59
CA VAL A 188 6.79 -17.01 -3.44
C VAL A 188 5.58 -17.92 -3.65
N PRO A 189 4.42 -17.44 -4.17
CA PRO A 189 3.22 -18.28 -4.27
C PRO A 189 3.41 -19.54 -5.12
N HIS A 190 4.04 -19.39 -6.29
CA HIS A 190 4.30 -20.54 -7.17
C HIS A 190 5.25 -21.54 -6.51
N MET A 191 6.34 -21.08 -5.89
CA MET A 191 7.30 -21.93 -5.20
C MET A 191 6.65 -22.69 -4.04
N VAL A 192 5.77 -22.05 -3.27
CA VAL A 192 4.99 -22.72 -2.20
C VAL A 192 4.00 -23.71 -2.79
N ARG A 193 3.33 -23.36 -3.90
CA ARG A 193 2.37 -24.25 -4.57
C ARG A 193 3.01 -25.54 -5.05
N GLN A 194 4.23 -25.49 -5.56
CA GLN A 194 4.97 -26.69 -5.98
C GLN A 194 5.22 -27.65 -4.81
N GLU A 195 5.54 -27.13 -3.64
CA GLU A 195 5.86 -27.92 -2.44
C GLU A 195 4.61 -28.37 -1.65
N ILE A 196 3.54 -27.58 -1.67
CA ILE A 196 2.29 -27.83 -0.96
C ILE A 196 1.10 -27.56 -1.90
N PRO A 197 0.78 -28.51 -2.80
CA PRO A 197 -0.28 -28.34 -3.79
C PRO A 197 -1.66 -28.05 -3.19
N ALA A 198 -1.94 -28.49 -1.96
CA ALA A 198 -3.21 -28.32 -1.28
C ALA A 198 -3.32 -27.02 -0.46
N ALA A 199 -2.27 -26.20 -0.36
CA ALA A 199 -2.34 -24.91 0.33
C ALA A 199 -3.38 -23.99 -0.31
N VAL A 200 -4.03 -23.15 0.49
CA VAL A 200 -4.78 -22.00 -0.02
C VAL A 200 -3.86 -20.80 0.01
N ILE A 201 -3.68 -20.14 -1.13
CA ILE A 201 -2.69 -19.07 -1.27
C ILE A 201 -3.36 -17.82 -1.84
N GLN A 202 -3.23 -16.71 -1.10
CA GLN A 202 -3.59 -15.39 -1.57
C GLN A 202 -2.35 -14.52 -1.62
N HIS A 203 -2.18 -13.76 -2.71
CA HIS A 203 -1.18 -12.70 -2.79
C HIS A 203 -1.86 -11.35 -2.90
N PHE A 204 -1.49 -10.41 -2.04
CA PHE A 204 -2.02 -9.04 -2.07
C PHE A 204 -0.95 -8.06 -2.55
N VAL A 205 -1.24 -7.34 -3.63
CA VAL A 205 -0.38 -6.31 -4.23
C VAL A 205 -0.79 -4.94 -3.67
N HIS A 206 0.10 -4.31 -2.90
CA HIS A 206 -0.19 -3.02 -2.25
C HIS A 206 0.13 -1.80 -3.11
N VAL A 207 0.79 -1.98 -4.23
CA VAL A 207 1.20 -0.93 -5.17
C VAL A 207 0.36 -1.01 -6.44
N PRO A 208 0.35 0.02 -7.31
CA PRO A 208 -0.38 -0.03 -8.56
C PRO A 208 0.07 -1.19 -9.45
N TRP A 209 -0.84 -1.70 -10.28
CA TRP A 209 -0.49 -2.64 -11.34
C TRP A 209 -0.57 -1.92 -12.69
N PRO A 210 0.56 -1.67 -13.37
CA PRO A 210 0.59 -0.93 -14.61
C PRO A 210 0.01 -1.72 -15.79
N THR A 211 -0.18 -1.01 -16.91
CA THR A 211 -0.66 -1.61 -18.16
C THR A 211 0.31 -2.66 -18.70
N PRO A 212 -0.17 -3.63 -19.52
CA PRO A 212 0.69 -4.67 -20.12
C PRO A 212 1.88 -4.10 -20.88
N GLN A 213 1.68 -2.97 -21.57
CA GLN A 213 2.72 -2.32 -22.36
C GLN A 213 3.86 -1.78 -21.48
N TYR A 214 3.53 -1.23 -20.31
CA TYR A 214 4.55 -0.69 -19.42
C TYR A 214 5.37 -1.78 -18.74
N TRP A 215 4.79 -2.96 -18.49
CA TRP A 215 5.52 -4.14 -18.03
C TRP A 215 6.62 -4.60 -19.01
N LYS A 216 6.52 -4.25 -20.32
CA LYS A 216 7.54 -4.57 -21.33
C LYS A 216 8.89 -3.85 -21.13
N VAL A 217 8.98 -2.93 -20.17
CA VAL A 217 10.25 -2.40 -19.66
C VAL A 217 11.13 -3.53 -19.10
N LEU A 218 10.53 -4.55 -18.48
CA LEU A 218 11.28 -5.74 -18.06
C LEU A 218 11.52 -6.73 -19.21
N PRO A 219 12.67 -7.43 -19.21
CA PRO A 219 12.89 -8.58 -20.08
C PRO A 219 11.80 -9.65 -19.94
N LYS A 220 11.47 -10.30 -21.04
CA LYS A 220 10.39 -11.32 -21.06
C LYS A 220 10.55 -12.41 -19.98
N PRO A 221 11.75 -13.00 -19.74
CA PRO A 221 11.89 -14.02 -18.70
C PRO A 221 11.54 -13.53 -17.29
N MET A 222 11.83 -12.26 -16.97
CA MET A 222 11.48 -11.68 -15.66
C MET A 222 9.98 -11.44 -15.53
N ARG A 223 9.32 -10.99 -16.60
CA ARG A 223 7.85 -10.80 -16.62
C ARG A 223 7.12 -12.14 -16.49
N ASP A 224 7.58 -13.15 -17.26
CA ASP A 224 6.99 -14.48 -17.23
C ASP A 224 7.10 -15.09 -15.82
N ALA A 225 8.26 -14.95 -15.18
CA ALA A 225 8.47 -15.43 -13.83
C ALA A 225 7.55 -14.72 -12.79
N ILE A 226 7.32 -13.41 -12.94
CA ILE A 226 6.40 -12.67 -12.09
C ILE A 226 4.96 -13.18 -12.26
N LEU A 227 4.51 -13.33 -13.51
CA LEU A 227 3.16 -13.85 -13.80
C LEU A 227 3.02 -15.29 -13.29
N GLU A 228 3.95 -16.18 -13.60
CA GLU A 228 3.96 -17.55 -13.10
C GLU A 228 3.93 -17.60 -11.58
N GLY A 229 4.71 -16.73 -10.93
CA GLY A 229 4.73 -16.58 -9.49
C GLY A 229 3.35 -16.28 -8.90
N LEU A 230 2.68 -15.27 -9.41
CA LEU A 230 1.34 -14.86 -8.98
C LEU A 230 0.26 -15.89 -9.34
N LEU A 231 0.40 -16.58 -10.46
CA LEU A 231 -0.54 -17.64 -10.87
C LEU A 231 -0.42 -18.92 -10.02
N GLY A 232 0.55 -19.01 -9.12
CA GLY A 232 0.58 -19.99 -8.04
C GLY A 232 -0.50 -19.77 -6.97
N CYS A 233 -1.14 -18.60 -6.94
CA CYS A 233 -2.23 -18.27 -6.01
C CYS A 233 -3.56 -18.90 -6.38
N ASP A 234 -4.51 -18.83 -5.44
CA ASP A 234 -5.94 -19.00 -5.67
C ASP A 234 -6.61 -17.63 -5.86
N ILE A 235 -6.13 -16.61 -5.15
CA ILE A 235 -6.60 -15.22 -5.27
C ILE A 235 -5.39 -14.29 -5.36
N VAL A 236 -5.42 -13.34 -6.32
CA VAL A 236 -4.54 -12.17 -6.34
C VAL A 236 -5.37 -10.94 -6.01
N GLY A 237 -5.05 -10.27 -4.91
CA GLY A 237 -5.74 -9.09 -4.42
C GLY A 237 -5.03 -7.79 -4.83
N PHE A 238 -5.79 -6.75 -5.15
CA PHE A 238 -5.32 -5.43 -5.57
C PHE A 238 -6.05 -4.32 -4.81
N GLN A 239 -5.55 -3.09 -4.93
CA GLN A 239 -6.13 -1.93 -4.26
C GLN A 239 -7.32 -1.31 -5.00
N SER A 240 -7.37 -1.43 -6.32
CA SER A 240 -8.39 -0.80 -7.17
C SER A 240 -8.95 -1.74 -8.24
N SER A 241 -10.09 -1.40 -8.79
CA SER A 241 -10.67 -2.12 -9.93
C SER A 241 -9.82 -1.96 -11.21
N LEU A 242 -9.13 -0.82 -11.34
CA LEU A 242 -8.19 -0.58 -12.45
C LEU A 242 -6.99 -1.54 -12.39
N ASP A 243 -6.42 -1.78 -11.20
CA ASP A 243 -5.32 -2.72 -11.03
C ASP A 243 -5.72 -4.15 -11.40
N VAL A 244 -6.93 -4.57 -10.98
CA VAL A 244 -7.50 -5.88 -11.38
C VAL A 244 -7.59 -5.99 -12.90
N ARG A 245 -8.17 -4.98 -13.56
CA ARG A 245 -8.28 -4.95 -15.02
C ARG A 245 -6.92 -5.03 -15.70
N ASN A 246 -5.96 -4.22 -15.26
CA ASN A 246 -4.62 -4.20 -15.82
C ASN A 246 -3.89 -5.53 -15.61
N PHE A 247 -4.09 -6.21 -14.48
CA PHE A 247 -3.54 -7.54 -14.21
C PHE A 247 -4.11 -8.58 -15.18
N LEU A 248 -5.43 -8.61 -15.38
CA LEU A 248 -6.09 -9.51 -16.31
C LEU A 248 -5.59 -9.29 -17.76
N LEU A 249 -5.53 -8.04 -18.19
CA LEU A 249 -4.94 -7.68 -19.49
C LEU A 249 -3.46 -8.09 -19.60
N THR A 250 -2.68 -7.97 -18.52
CA THR A 250 -1.27 -8.41 -18.51
C THR A 250 -1.17 -9.93 -18.65
N CYS A 251 -2.04 -10.69 -18.02
CA CYS A 251 -2.11 -12.15 -18.18
C CYS A 251 -2.46 -12.55 -19.62
N GLU A 252 -3.41 -11.86 -20.24
CA GLU A 252 -3.82 -12.10 -21.62
C GLU A 252 -2.73 -11.71 -22.62
N GLU A 253 -2.29 -10.43 -22.61
CA GLU A 253 -1.39 -9.89 -23.65
C GLU A 253 0.07 -10.34 -23.49
N ASN A 254 0.59 -10.38 -22.26
CA ASN A 254 1.98 -10.75 -22.00
C ASN A 254 2.15 -12.23 -21.70
N GLY A 255 1.17 -12.87 -21.08
CA GLY A 255 1.17 -14.29 -20.71
C GLY A 255 0.54 -15.21 -21.74
N GLY A 256 -0.26 -14.68 -22.66
CA GLY A 256 -1.03 -15.49 -23.62
C GLY A 256 -2.06 -16.40 -22.94
N LEU A 257 -2.56 -16.00 -21.78
CA LEU A 257 -3.44 -16.78 -20.93
C LEU A 257 -4.91 -16.46 -21.22
N GLN A 258 -5.77 -17.43 -20.97
CA GLN A 258 -7.20 -17.24 -21.10
C GLN A 258 -7.74 -16.51 -19.87
N VAL A 259 -8.49 -15.44 -20.10
CA VAL A 259 -9.09 -14.59 -19.07
C VAL A 259 -10.61 -14.67 -19.14
N ASP A 260 -11.25 -14.81 -18.00
CA ASP A 260 -12.69 -14.61 -17.81
C ASP A 260 -12.91 -13.23 -17.16
N GLU A 261 -13.33 -12.25 -17.95
CA GLU A 261 -13.57 -10.88 -17.47
C GLU A 261 -14.74 -10.82 -16.50
N ARG A 262 -15.77 -11.65 -16.67
CA ARG A 262 -16.97 -11.66 -15.82
C ARG A 262 -16.64 -12.16 -14.41
N GLU A 263 -15.95 -13.28 -14.33
CA GLU A 263 -15.51 -13.86 -13.07
C GLU A 263 -14.24 -13.18 -12.53
N ARG A 264 -13.60 -12.32 -13.34
CA ARG A 264 -12.29 -11.71 -13.05
C ARG A 264 -11.29 -12.79 -12.68
N ALA A 265 -11.07 -13.72 -13.59
CA ALA A 265 -10.27 -14.89 -13.34
C ALA A 265 -9.35 -15.20 -14.53
N VAL A 266 -8.26 -15.89 -14.26
CA VAL A 266 -7.28 -16.37 -15.24
C VAL A 266 -7.23 -17.89 -15.16
N VAL A 267 -7.23 -18.56 -16.30
CA VAL A 267 -7.02 -20.01 -16.39
C VAL A 267 -5.55 -20.29 -16.71
N ALA A 268 -4.85 -20.91 -15.78
CA ALA A 268 -3.44 -21.23 -15.89
C ALA A 268 -3.15 -22.65 -15.41
N GLY A 269 -2.57 -23.49 -16.26
CA GLY A 269 -2.18 -24.87 -15.91
C GLY A 269 -3.32 -25.72 -15.38
N GLY A 270 -4.55 -25.54 -15.85
CA GLY A 270 -5.75 -26.25 -15.39
C GLY A 270 -6.33 -25.72 -14.06
N ARG A 271 -5.82 -24.62 -13.54
CA ARG A 271 -6.30 -23.94 -12.35
C ARG A 271 -6.97 -22.62 -12.70
N VAL A 272 -7.89 -22.19 -11.85
CA VAL A 272 -8.50 -20.85 -11.92
C VAL A 272 -7.90 -19.99 -10.83
N VAL A 273 -7.38 -18.82 -11.21
CA VAL A 273 -6.83 -17.81 -10.31
C VAL A 273 -7.73 -16.58 -10.36
N TYR A 274 -8.31 -16.20 -9.26
CA TYR A 274 -9.20 -15.05 -9.18
C TYR A 274 -8.43 -13.76 -8.91
N ALA A 275 -8.73 -12.70 -9.67
CA ALA A 275 -8.28 -11.35 -9.37
C ALA A 275 -9.39 -10.60 -8.63
N ARG A 276 -9.08 -10.03 -7.46
CA ARG A 276 -10.06 -9.34 -6.62
C ARG A 276 -9.53 -7.97 -6.19
N HIS A 277 -10.44 -7.04 -5.97
CA HIS A 277 -10.05 -5.75 -5.45
C HIS A 277 -10.54 -5.58 -4.01
N TYR A 278 -9.62 -5.20 -3.13
CA TYR A 278 -9.85 -4.97 -1.71
C TYR A 278 -9.10 -3.70 -1.30
N PRO A 279 -9.72 -2.51 -1.36
CA PRO A 279 -9.03 -1.27 -0.97
C PRO A 279 -8.66 -1.33 0.51
N ILE A 280 -7.36 -1.31 0.80
CA ILE A 280 -6.86 -1.33 2.19
C ILE A 280 -7.33 -0.09 2.94
N SER A 281 -7.50 -0.18 4.24
CA SER A 281 -7.94 0.94 5.05
C SER A 281 -7.20 1.04 6.38
N ILE A 282 -7.60 2.03 7.16
CA ILE A 282 -7.06 2.32 8.49
C ILE A 282 -7.94 1.68 9.57
N ASP A 283 -7.33 1.44 10.73
CA ASP A 283 -8.06 1.12 11.96
C ASP A 283 -8.63 2.43 12.53
N VAL A 284 -9.94 2.61 12.34
CA VAL A 284 -10.66 3.83 12.71
C VAL A 284 -10.54 4.11 14.21
N LEU A 285 -10.82 3.12 15.06
CA LEU A 285 -10.80 3.29 16.51
C LEU A 285 -9.39 3.62 17.02
N ARG A 286 -8.40 2.93 16.51
CA ARG A 286 -6.99 3.16 16.86
C ARG A 286 -6.53 4.56 16.41
N THR A 287 -6.85 4.96 15.19
CA THR A 287 -6.47 6.27 14.65
C THR A 287 -7.12 7.41 15.43
N GLN A 288 -8.40 7.28 15.78
CA GLN A 288 -9.10 8.23 16.66
C GLN A 288 -8.50 8.26 18.07
N GLY A 289 -8.17 7.10 18.64
CA GLY A 289 -7.49 7.01 19.94
C GLY A 289 -6.11 7.66 19.93
N LEU A 290 -5.33 7.48 18.87
CA LEU A 290 -4.05 8.16 18.68
C LEU A 290 -4.24 9.68 18.56
N ALA A 291 -5.20 10.13 17.77
CA ALA A 291 -5.53 11.55 17.60
C ALA A 291 -5.97 12.23 18.91
N ALA A 292 -6.62 11.49 19.80
CA ALA A 292 -7.03 11.97 21.14
C ALA A 292 -5.90 11.90 22.18
N SER A 293 -4.78 11.26 21.90
CA SER A 293 -3.70 10.99 22.84
C SER A 293 -3.01 12.27 23.35
N ARG A 294 -2.48 12.22 24.57
CA ARG A 294 -1.67 13.32 25.17
C ARG A 294 -0.46 13.68 24.29
N GLY A 295 0.13 12.69 23.64
CA GLY A 295 1.28 12.92 22.75
C GLY A 295 0.92 13.75 21.53
N VAL A 296 -0.21 13.46 20.87
CA VAL A 296 -0.72 14.25 19.74
C VAL A 296 -1.16 15.63 20.19
N LYS A 297 -1.90 15.77 21.29
CA LYS A 297 -2.31 17.07 21.85
C LYS A 297 -1.11 18.00 22.14
N ARG A 298 0.01 17.44 22.62
CA ARG A 298 1.25 18.21 22.81
C ARG A 298 1.79 18.72 21.46
N GLN A 299 1.83 17.86 20.45
CA GLN A 299 2.26 18.26 19.10
C GLN A 299 1.31 19.32 18.50
N GLU A 300 0.01 19.20 18.68
CA GLU A 300 -0.95 20.23 18.25
C GLU A 300 -0.67 21.59 18.92
N ALA A 301 -0.44 21.60 20.24
CA ALA A 301 -0.10 22.82 20.96
C ALA A 301 1.22 23.45 20.47
N ASP A 302 2.20 22.63 20.09
CA ASP A 302 3.45 23.11 19.50
C ASP A 302 3.25 23.66 18.09
N LEU A 303 2.46 22.99 17.25
CA LEU A 303 2.14 23.44 15.90
C LEU A 303 1.28 24.72 15.90
N ALA A 304 0.35 24.84 16.86
CA ALA A 304 -0.53 26.01 17.01
C ALA A 304 0.24 27.34 17.17
N LYS A 305 1.43 27.31 17.76
CA LYS A 305 2.31 28.50 17.90
C LYS A 305 2.74 29.11 16.58
N TRP A 306 2.73 28.29 15.51
CA TRP A 306 3.24 28.65 14.19
C TRP A 306 2.18 28.54 13.10
N ARG A 307 0.94 28.14 13.45
CA ARG A 307 -0.13 27.91 12.49
C ARG A 307 -0.48 29.22 11.77
N PRO A 308 -0.40 29.24 10.44
CA PRO A 308 -0.84 30.37 9.63
C PRO A 308 -2.37 30.51 9.67
N LYS A 309 -2.89 31.59 9.12
CA LYS A 309 -4.34 31.78 8.92
C LYS A 309 -4.94 30.63 8.10
N HIS A 310 -4.24 30.25 7.01
CA HIS A 310 -4.61 29.13 6.15
C HIS A 310 -3.45 28.15 6.03
N LEU A 311 -3.72 26.88 6.28
CA LEU A 311 -2.74 25.81 6.26
C LEU A 311 -3.00 24.82 5.13
N ILE A 312 -2.08 24.74 4.17
CA ILE A 312 -1.99 23.62 3.25
C ILE A 312 -1.02 22.61 3.86
N ALA A 313 -1.47 21.37 4.07
CA ALA A 313 -0.65 20.31 4.64
C ALA A 313 -0.32 19.24 3.60
N ARG A 314 0.85 18.63 3.78
CA ARG A 314 1.29 17.44 3.07
C ARG A 314 2.02 16.52 4.02
N ILE A 315 1.64 15.25 4.05
CA ILE A 315 2.29 14.20 4.82
C ILE A 315 2.66 13.07 3.86
N ASP A 316 3.96 12.85 3.61
CA ASP A 316 4.43 11.84 2.69
C ASP A 316 5.82 11.29 3.06
N ARG A 317 6.20 10.19 2.42
CA ARG A 317 7.61 9.77 2.35
C ARG A 317 8.34 10.58 1.27
N THR A 318 9.66 10.74 1.42
CA THR A 318 10.51 11.35 0.38
C THR A 318 10.73 10.40 -0.80
N ASP A 319 9.66 10.12 -1.54
CA ASP A 319 9.58 9.16 -2.63
C ASP A 319 9.11 9.86 -3.92
N PRO A 320 9.77 9.64 -5.08
CA PRO A 320 9.36 10.24 -6.34
C PRO A 320 7.89 9.99 -6.72
N ALA A 321 7.33 8.82 -6.36
CA ALA A 321 5.92 8.50 -6.60
C ALA A 321 4.97 9.51 -5.94
N LYS A 322 5.41 10.13 -4.83
CA LYS A 322 4.60 11.10 -4.09
C LYS A 322 4.50 12.47 -4.74
N ASN A 323 5.29 12.75 -5.79
CA ASN A 323 5.14 13.96 -6.62
C ASN A 323 5.27 15.29 -5.85
N ILE A 324 6.16 15.33 -4.86
CA ILE A 324 6.29 16.47 -3.93
C ILE A 324 6.71 17.74 -4.66
N VAL A 325 7.64 17.63 -5.61
CA VAL A 325 8.18 18.77 -6.36
C VAL A 325 7.09 19.47 -7.18
N ARG A 326 6.23 18.69 -7.90
CA ARG A 326 5.09 19.31 -8.62
C ARG A 326 4.07 19.93 -7.66
N GLY A 327 3.88 19.37 -6.47
CA GLY A 327 3.04 20.00 -5.44
C GLY A 327 3.57 21.38 -5.02
N PHE A 328 4.89 21.54 -4.87
CA PHE A 328 5.50 22.83 -4.57
C PHE A 328 5.42 23.81 -5.76
N ILE A 329 5.57 23.33 -7.00
CA ILE A 329 5.38 24.15 -8.21
C ILE A 329 3.94 24.67 -8.28
N ALA A 330 2.96 23.81 -8.02
CA ALA A 330 1.54 24.21 -7.99
C ALA A 330 1.27 25.25 -6.89
N TYR A 331 1.88 25.10 -5.71
CA TYR A 331 1.77 26.09 -4.64
C TYR A 331 2.45 27.43 -5.00
N GLU A 332 3.61 27.41 -5.65
CA GLU A 332 4.24 28.61 -6.17
C GLU A 332 3.32 29.37 -7.14
N LYS A 333 2.66 28.63 -8.06
CA LYS A 333 1.69 29.21 -9.00
C LYS A 333 0.49 29.82 -8.27
N LEU A 334 -0.04 29.12 -7.26
CA LEU A 334 -1.09 29.64 -6.39
C LEU A 334 -0.70 31.03 -5.83
N LEU A 335 0.50 31.16 -5.25
CA LEU A 335 0.98 32.41 -4.66
C LEU A 335 1.27 33.53 -5.70
N ARG A 336 1.59 33.13 -6.94
CA ARG A 336 1.81 34.11 -8.03
C ARG A 336 0.49 34.64 -8.61
N TYR A 337 -0.51 33.78 -8.72
CA TYR A 337 -1.84 34.12 -9.23
C TYR A 337 -2.71 34.84 -8.19
N HIS A 338 -2.49 34.52 -6.90
CA HIS A 338 -3.24 35.03 -5.77
C HIS A 338 -2.31 35.70 -4.74
N PRO A 339 -1.78 36.89 -5.07
CA PRO A 339 -0.84 37.60 -4.18
C PRO A 339 -1.43 37.93 -2.80
N GLU A 340 -2.75 38.05 -2.70
CA GLU A 340 -3.49 38.23 -1.45
C GLU A 340 -3.33 37.10 -0.44
N LEU A 341 -2.89 35.93 -0.90
CA LEU A 341 -2.60 34.79 -0.03
C LEU A 341 -1.20 34.84 0.61
N ARG A 342 -0.30 35.73 0.10
CA ARG A 342 1.04 35.86 0.68
C ARG A 342 0.95 36.43 2.10
N GLY A 343 1.72 35.83 3.00
CA GLY A 343 1.69 36.19 4.42
C GLY A 343 0.55 35.55 5.22
N VAL A 344 -0.49 35.00 4.55
CA VAL A 344 -1.65 34.40 5.24
C VAL A 344 -1.78 32.90 5.04
N VAL A 345 -1.26 32.33 3.95
CA VAL A 345 -1.22 30.88 3.71
C VAL A 345 0.20 30.35 3.85
N GLN A 346 0.36 29.15 4.39
CA GLN A 346 1.64 28.47 4.43
C GLN A 346 1.47 27.00 4.06
N PHE A 347 2.43 26.44 3.31
CA PHE A 347 2.49 25.02 2.97
C PHE A 347 3.40 24.29 3.97
N TRP A 348 2.82 23.39 4.75
CA TRP A 348 3.59 22.55 5.67
C TRP A 348 3.77 21.15 5.08
N ALA A 349 5.01 20.79 4.80
CA ALA A 349 5.40 19.49 4.27
C ALA A 349 6.11 18.68 5.38
N PHE A 350 5.40 17.72 5.94
CA PHE A 350 5.96 16.74 6.88
C PHE A 350 6.38 15.50 6.09
N LEU A 351 7.67 15.34 5.89
CA LEU A 351 8.22 14.32 5.01
C LEU A 351 9.05 13.31 5.81
N GLN A 352 8.69 12.03 5.67
CA GLN A 352 9.47 10.94 6.24
C GLN A 352 10.58 10.52 5.28
N PRO A 353 11.85 10.45 5.72
CA PRO A 353 12.94 9.90 4.90
C PRO A 353 12.62 8.49 4.39
N SER A 354 12.90 8.22 3.12
CA SER A 354 12.67 6.92 2.50
C SER A 354 13.90 6.48 1.72
N ARG A 355 14.33 5.24 1.88
CA ARG A 355 15.32 4.54 1.05
C ARG A 355 16.55 5.37 0.68
N GLN A 356 17.13 6.10 1.64
CA GLN A 356 18.19 7.07 1.39
C GLN A 356 19.48 6.44 0.85
N ASP A 357 19.68 5.15 1.08
CA ASP A 357 20.79 4.36 0.54
C ASP A 357 20.69 4.14 -0.97
N VAL A 358 19.50 4.35 -1.56
CA VAL A 358 19.26 4.24 -3.00
C VAL A 358 19.40 5.61 -3.66
N GLY A 359 20.37 5.77 -4.55
CA GLY A 359 20.80 7.05 -5.12
C GLY A 359 19.68 7.94 -5.71
N VAL A 360 18.63 7.34 -6.27
CA VAL A 360 17.48 8.08 -6.83
C VAL A 360 16.71 8.81 -5.73
N TYR A 361 16.48 8.17 -4.57
CA TYR A 361 15.74 8.78 -3.46
C TYR A 361 16.54 9.92 -2.79
N SER A 362 17.85 9.76 -2.66
CA SER A 362 18.71 10.83 -2.14
C SER A 362 18.79 12.04 -3.09
N ARG A 363 18.79 11.82 -4.41
CA ARG A 363 18.68 12.90 -5.42
C ARG A 363 17.33 13.62 -5.31
N TYR A 364 16.25 12.87 -5.19
CA TYR A 364 14.92 13.44 -5.06
C TYR A 364 14.77 14.29 -3.78
N LEU A 365 15.32 13.85 -2.66
CA LEU A 365 15.34 14.63 -1.43
C LEU A 365 16.10 15.97 -1.60
N ARG A 366 17.22 15.97 -2.36
CA ARG A 366 17.91 17.22 -2.69
C ARG A 366 17.04 18.16 -3.55
N GLN A 367 16.34 17.62 -4.54
CA GLN A 367 15.41 18.42 -5.37
C GLN A 367 14.28 19.04 -4.53
N ILE A 368 13.71 18.29 -3.60
CA ILE A 368 12.70 18.79 -2.66
C ILE A 368 13.24 19.99 -1.86
N ARG A 369 14.43 19.87 -1.27
CA ARG A 369 15.05 20.95 -0.48
C ARG A 369 15.38 22.17 -1.34
N GLN A 370 15.93 21.96 -2.53
CA GLN A 370 16.26 23.02 -3.47
C GLN A 370 15.00 23.78 -3.91
N MET A 371 13.93 23.05 -4.25
CA MET A 371 12.68 23.68 -4.67
C MET A 371 12.04 24.51 -3.55
N ALA A 372 11.94 23.96 -2.35
CA ALA A 372 11.41 24.68 -1.19
C ALA A 372 12.26 25.90 -0.85
N GLY A 373 13.60 25.78 -0.87
CA GLY A 373 14.52 26.88 -0.61
C GLY A 373 14.39 28.00 -1.65
N ARG A 374 14.28 27.66 -2.95
CA ARG A 374 14.07 28.62 -4.03
C ARG A 374 12.76 29.41 -3.84
N ILE A 375 11.64 28.71 -3.62
CA ILE A 375 10.33 29.35 -3.44
C ILE A 375 10.34 30.26 -2.21
N ASN A 376 10.93 29.81 -1.10
CA ASN A 376 11.06 30.63 0.11
C ASN A 376 11.92 31.87 -0.12
N SER A 377 13.01 31.76 -0.88
CA SER A 377 13.87 32.90 -1.21
C SER A 377 13.20 33.94 -2.16
N GLU A 378 12.41 33.42 -3.13
CA GLU A 378 11.78 34.29 -4.14
C GLU A 378 10.50 34.97 -3.65
N LEU A 379 9.70 34.29 -2.83
CA LEU A 379 8.36 34.75 -2.44
C LEU A 379 8.23 35.06 -0.94
N GLY A 380 9.17 34.60 -0.14
CA GLY A 380 9.15 34.80 1.31
C GLY A 380 9.54 36.23 1.75
N THR A 381 9.31 36.48 3.03
CA THR A 381 9.76 37.70 3.72
C THR A 381 10.54 37.31 4.99
N GLU A 382 11.08 38.25 5.71
CA GLU A 382 11.74 37.98 7.00
C GLU A 382 10.79 37.35 8.02
N GLU A 383 9.50 37.69 7.96
CA GLU A 383 8.49 37.25 8.92
C GLU A 383 7.69 36.02 8.45
N TRP A 384 7.71 35.71 7.15
CA TRP A 384 6.90 34.67 6.57
C TRP A 384 7.64 33.87 5.50
N GLN A 385 7.69 32.56 5.66
CA GLN A 385 8.20 31.63 4.66
C GLN A 385 7.05 30.84 4.03
N PRO A 386 6.92 30.83 2.70
CA PRO A 386 5.87 30.08 2.00
C PRO A 386 5.80 28.60 2.37
N ILE A 387 6.93 27.91 2.40
CA ILE A 387 7.02 26.48 2.64
C ILE A 387 7.79 26.22 3.93
N ARG A 388 7.11 25.52 4.85
CA ARG A 388 7.76 24.91 6.02
C ARG A 388 8.03 23.45 5.73
N LEU A 389 9.29 23.11 5.54
CA LEU A 389 9.74 21.75 5.26
C LEU A 389 10.27 21.11 6.52
N GLU A 390 9.67 20.00 6.92
CA GLU A 390 10.13 19.17 8.03
C GLU A 390 10.38 17.75 7.57
N ILE A 391 11.63 17.29 7.70
CA ILE A 391 12.05 15.95 7.28
C ILE A 391 12.39 15.17 8.54
N ALA A 392 11.41 14.42 9.04
CA ALA A 392 11.54 13.60 10.25
C ALA A 392 10.48 12.51 10.28
N GLU A 393 10.74 11.43 11.00
CA GLU A 393 9.75 10.40 11.28
C GLU A 393 9.01 10.73 12.58
N SER A 394 7.74 11.10 12.50
CA SER A 394 6.89 11.34 13.66
C SER A 394 5.41 11.13 13.35
N GLU A 395 4.90 9.94 13.64
CA GLU A 395 3.46 9.60 13.50
C GLU A 395 2.57 10.60 14.28
N ARG A 396 2.97 10.98 15.50
CA ARG A 396 2.17 11.91 16.33
C ARG A 396 2.09 13.30 15.73
N LYS A 397 3.17 13.78 15.13
CA LYS A 397 3.21 15.10 14.49
C LYS A 397 2.44 15.10 13.18
N ALA A 398 2.54 14.01 12.39
CA ALA A 398 1.73 13.82 11.21
C ALA A 398 0.23 13.87 11.53
N ILE A 399 -0.22 13.11 12.54
CA ILE A 399 -1.63 13.14 12.97
C ILE A 399 -2.03 14.54 13.49
N ALA A 400 -1.17 15.23 14.24
CA ALA A 400 -1.44 16.59 14.68
C ALA A 400 -1.63 17.56 13.49
N ALA A 401 -0.82 17.44 12.44
CA ALA A 401 -0.98 18.22 11.22
C ALA A 401 -2.27 17.87 10.48
N LEU A 402 -2.59 16.57 10.36
CA LEU A 402 -3.85 16.09 9.73
C LEU A 402 -5.11 16.54 10.48
N LYS A 403 -5.03 16.84 11.76
CA LYS A 403 -6.16 17.41 12.51
C LYS A 403 -6.46 18.87 12.17
N ASN A 404 -5.50 19.60 11.61
CA ASN A 404 -5.50 21.06 11.56
C ASN A 404 -5.37 21.68 10.17
N PHE A 405 -5.38 20.91 9.08
CA PHE A 405 -5.27 21.45 7.73
C PHE A 405 -6.57 22.14 7.26
N ASP A 406 -6.43 23.20 6.47
CA ASP A 406 -7.51 23.76 5.66
C ASP A 406 -7.57 23.10 4.29
N VAL A 407 -6.40 22.74 3.72
CA VAL A 407 -6.27 21.94 2.51
C VAL A 407 -5.23 20.86 2.73
N LEU A 408 -5.54 19.61 2.39
CA LEU A 408 -4.60 18.49 2.35
C LEU A 408 -4.28 18.18 0.89
N LEU A 409 -3.02 18.38 0.48
CA LEU A 409 -2.58 18.04 -0.87
C LEU A 409 -2.00 16.62 -0.92
N VAL A 410 -2.64 15.75 -1.68
CA VAL A 410 -2.23 14.37 -1.95
C VAL A 410 -2.27 14.14 -3.46
N ASN A 411 -1.14 14.41 -4.14
CA ASN A 411 -1.05 14.37 -5.60
C ASN A 411 0.02 13.38 -6.13
N PRO A 412 0.03 12.10 -5.69
CA PRO A 412 1.00 11.13 -6.20
C PRO A 412 0.88 10.97 -7.72
N VAL A 413 1.98 10.60 -8.38
CA VAL A 413 1.99 10.24 -9.81
C VAL A 413 1.07 9.06 -10.04
N TYR A 414 1.31 7.97 -9.31
CA TYR A 414 0.45 6.83 -9.08
C TYR A 414 0.66 6.34 -7.65
N ASP A 415 -0.38 5.81 -7.02
CA ASP A 415 -0.30 5.22 -5.67
C ASP A 415 -1.29 4.08 -5.54
N GLY A 416 -0.89 2.98 -4.89
CA GLY A 416 -1.77 1.83 -4.69
C GLY A 416 -3.07 2.23 -4.00
N LEU A 417 -2.98 2.89 -2.84
CA LEU A 417 -4.15 3.48 -2.20
C LEU A 417 -3.90 4.91 -1.69
N ASN A 418 -2.90 5.12 -0.84
CA ASN A 418 -2.60 6.31 -0.04
C ASN A 418 -3.45 6.44 1.24
N LEU A 419 -2.98 5.83 2.33
CA LEU A 419 -3.70 5.83 3.61
C LEU A 419 -3.78 7.21 4.28
N VAL A 420 -2.86 8.14 3.95
CA VAL A 420 -2.85 9.51 4.52
C VAL A 420 -4.16 10.25 4.21
N VAL A 421 -4.75 10.00 3.04
CA VAL A 421 -6.06 10.56 2.67
C VAL A 421 -7.15 10.11 3.66
N LYS A 422 -7.17 8.80 3.98
CA LYS A 422 -8.14 8.23 4.92
C LYS A 422 -7.90 8.72 6.35
N GLU A 423 -6.64 8.79 6.76
CA GLU A 423 -6.26 9.36 8.06
C GLU A 423 -6.70 10.82 8.17
N GLY A 424 -6.40 11.64 7.14
CA GLY A 424 -6.78 13.04 7.08
C GLY A 424 -8.30 13.26 7.15
N ALA A 425 -9.08 12.54 6.32
CA ALA A 425 -10.53 12.61 6.34
C ALA A 425 -11.11 12.24 7.72
N LEU A 426 -10.53 11.22 8.39
CA LEU A 426 -11.02 10.74 9.67
C LEU A 426 -10.77 11.72 10.82
N VAL A 427 -9.56 12.34 10.87
CA VAL A 427 -9.13 13.09 12.07
C VAL A 427 -9.22 14.61 11.93
N ASN A 428 -9.46 15.14 10.73
CA ASN A 428 -9.53 16.59 10.53
C ASN A 428 -10.64 17.23 11.38
N GLY A 429 -10.30 18.30 12.08
CA GLY A 429 -11.21 19.04 12.98
C GLY A 429 -11.53 20.46 12.52
N THR A 430 -11.10 20.85 11.30
CA THR A 430 -11.25 22.21 10.76
C THR A 430 -12.09 22.24 9.47
N ASP A 431 -12.81 21.15 9.18
CA ASP A 431 -13.52 20.97 7.91
C ASP A 431 -12.63 21.21 6.70
N GLY A 432 -11.41 20.62 6.74
CA GLY A 432 -10.41 20.76 5.69
C GLY A 432 -10.80 20.03 4.41
N VAL A 433 -10.43 20.62 3.27
CA VAL A 433 -10.69 20.05 1.95
C VAL A 433 -9.49 19.22 1.49
N ILE A 434 -9.75 18.07 0.89
CA ILE A 434 -8.70 17.20 0.35
C ILE A 434 -8.59 17.44 -1.17
N VAL A 435 -7.38 17.74 -1.64
CA VAL A 435 -7.02 17.77 -3.06
C VAL A 435 -6.31 16.46 -3.37
N LEU A 436 -6.92 15.62 -4.19
CA LEU A 436 -6.50 14.23 -4.41
C LEU A 436 -6.22 13.94 -5.88
N SER A 437 -5.06 13.30 -6.14
CA SER A 437 -4.74 12.77 -7.47
C SER A 437 -5.76 11.71 -7.91
N GLU A 438 -6.26 11.80 -9.15
CA GLU A 438 -7.09 10.79 -9.79
C GLU A 438 -6.37 9.45 -9.98
N ASN A 439 -5.04 9.42 -9.88
CA ASN A 439 -4.20 8.24 -9.98
C ASN A 439 -3.87 7.59 -8.61
N ALA A 440 -4.47 8.04 -7.51
CA ALA A 440 -4.39 7.39 -6.22
C ALA A 440 -5.53 6.38 -6.07
N GLY A 441 -5.27 5.14 -5.60
CA GLY A 441 -6.33 4.15 -5.43
C GLY A 441 -7.47 4.61 -4.51
N ALA A 442 -7.18 5.45 -3.51
CA ALA A 442 -8.20 6.05 -2.65
C ALA A 442 -9.20 6.94 -3.41
N HIS A 443 -8.84 7.42 -4.61
CA HIS A 443 -9.75 8.21 -5.45
C HIS A 443 -10.98 7.41 -5.87
N GLU A 444 -10.88 6.10 -6.08
CA GLU A 444 -12.02 5.24 -6.43
C GLU A 444 -13.13 5.30 -5.36
N GLU A 445 -12.75 5.42 -4.07
CA GLU A 445 -13.71 5.49 -2.97
C GLU A 445 -14.14 6.92 -2.61
N LEU A 446 -13.28 7.93 -2.83
CA LEU A 446 -13.45 9.26 -2.27
C LEU A 446 -13.75 10.37 -3.30
N ARG A 447 -13.73 10.07 -4.60
CA ARG A 447 -13.82 11.07 -5.69
C ARG A 447 -15.00 12.06 -5.58
N GLU A 448 -16.13 11.61 -5.03
CA GLU A 448 -17.33 12.45 -4.86
C GLU A 448 -17.20 13.46 -3.70
N HIS A 449 -16.13 13.33 -2.87
CA HIS A 449 -15.97 14.06 -1.62
C HIS A 449 -14.61 14.76 -1.50
N VAL A 450 -13.88 14.87 -2.61
CA VAL A 450 -12.56 15.52 -2.71
C VAL A 450 -12.48 16.40 -3.95
N LEU A 451 -11.51 17.29 -4.02
CA LEU A 451 -11.17 17.99 -5.25
C LEU A 451 -10.17 17.14 -6.03
N SER A 452 -10.64 16.55 -7.14
CA SER A 452 -9.85 15.68 -7.99
C SER A 452 -8.90 16.46 -8.88
N VAL A 453 -7.65 16.01 -9.01
CA VAL A 453 -6.64 16.65 -9.87
C VAL A 453 -5.86 15.61 -10.68
N ASN A 454 -5.53 15.96 -11.91
CA ASN A 454 -4.48 15.26 -12.65
C ASN A 454 -3.11 15.62 -12.02
N PRO A 455 -2.30 14.64 -11.56
CA PRO A 455 -1.06 14.92 -10.81
C PRO A 455 0.05 15.58 -11.64
N PHE A 456 -0.08 15.61 -12.95
CA PHE A 456 0.86 16.28 -13.87
C PHE A 456 0.46 17.74 -14.15
N ASP A 457 -0.82 18.08 -13.97
CA ASP A 457 -1.36 19.43 -14.20
C ASP A 457 -1.18 20.27 -12.93
N VAL A 458 -0.11 21.08 -12.93
CA VAL A 458 0.22 21.97 -11.82
C VAL A 458 -0.71 23.19 -11.76
N GLU A 459 -1.32 23.58 -12.90
CA GLU A 459 -2.30 24.66 -12.97
C GLU A 459 -3.61 24.24 -12.31
N ALA A 460 -4.14 23.07 -12.71
CA ALA A 460 -5.34 22.53 -12.09
C ALA A 460 -5.13 22.25 -10.60
N THR A 461 -3.93 21.80 -10.20
CA THR A 461 -3.60 21.57 -8.78
C THR A 461 -3.57 22.89 -8.01
N ALA A 462 -3.02 23.97 -8.57
CA ALA A 462 -3.04 25.29 -7.96
C ALA A 462 -4.48 25.83 -7.82
N ALA A 463 -5.29 25.70 -8.86
CA ALA A 463 -6.70 26.10 -8.84
C ALA A 463 -7.52 25.29 -7.80
N ALA A 464 -7.28 23.99 -7.66
CA ALA A 464 -7.94 23.15 -6.66
C ALA A 464 -7.55 23.56 -5.22
N MET A 465 -6.26 23.88 -4.97
CA MET A 465 -5.85 24.42 -3.67
C MET A 465 -6.54 25.75 -3.36
N TYR A 466 -6.64 26.64 -4.35
CA TYR A 466 -7.35 27.91 -4.18
C TYR A 466 -8.83 27.71 -3.88
N ALA A 467 -9.49 26.82 -4.65
CA ALA A 467 -10.89 26.48 -4.43
C ALA A 467 -11.12 25.93 -3.01
N GLY A 468 -10.26 25.02 -2.54
CA GLY A 468 -10.33 24.47 -1.19
C GLY A 468 -10.15 25.54 -0.09
N LEU A 469 -9.26 26.52 -0.29
CA LEU A 469 -9.03 27.62 0.65
C LEU A 469 -10.18 28.63 0.71
N THR A 470 -10.90 28.83 -0.41
CA THR A 470 -11.96 29.84 -0.55
C THR A 470 -13.37 29.23 -0.49
N MET A 471 -13.49 27.92 -0.43
CA MET A 471 -14.77 27.21 -0.33
C MET A 471 -15.56 27.63 0.91
N GLY A 472 -16.88 27.78 0.76
CA GLY A 472 -17.78 28.12 1.85
C GLY A 472 -17.79 27.06 2.96
N SER A 473 -17.97 27.48 4.20
CA SER A 473 -17.89 26.60 5.39
C SER A 473 -18.89 25.43 5.35
N GLU A 474 -20.10 25.65 4.86
CA GLU A 474 -21.14 24.62 4.75
C GLU A 474 -20.75 23.51 3.76
N GLU A 475 -20.17 23.88 2.62
CA GLU A 475 -19.72 22.94 1.60
C GLU A 475 -18.51 22.16 2.09
N ARG A 476 -17.53 22.82 2.72
CA ARG A 476 -16.36 22.19 3.36
C ARG A 476 -16.81 21.14 4.38
N HIS A 477 -17.72 21.51 5.27
CA HIS A 477 -18.27 20.61 6.29
C HIS A 477 -18.93 19.38 5.65
N ARG A 478 -19.80 19.60 4.66
CA ARG A 478 -20.48 18.51 3.95
C ARG A 478 -19.48 17.55 3.28
N MET A 479 -18.47 18.06 2.56
CA MET A 479 -17.46 17.23 1.91
C MET A 479 -16.62 16.45 2.93
N ASN A 480 -16.19 17.10 4.01
CA ASN A 480 -15.36 16.47 5.03
C ASN A 480 -16.11 15.35 5.77
N GLU A 481 -17.37 15.58 6.19
CA GLU A 481 -18.18 14.55 6.86
C GLU A 481 -18.49 13.38 5.92
N ALA A 482 -18.81 13.65 4.64
CA ALA A 482 -19.06 12.59 3.67
C ALA A 482 -17.79 11.73 3.43
N ALA A 483 -16.63 12.35 3.27
CA ALA A 483 -15.34 11.61 3.16
C ALA A 483 -15.06 10.78 4.42
N ARG A 484 -15.32 11.34 5.61
CA ARG A 484 -15.15 10.67 6.91
C ARG A 484 -16.06 9.46 7.03
N ASP A 485 -17.31 9.56 6.60
CA ASP A 485 -18.27 8.45 6.64
C ASP A 485 -17.87 7.30 5.69
N VAL A 486 -17.37 7.61 4.50
CA VAL A 486 -16.78 6.60 3.61
C VAL A 486 -15.65 5.83 4.31
N VAL A 487 -14.75 6.54 5.00
CA VAL A 487 -13.62 5.92 5.72
C VAL A 487 -14.11 5.07 6.90
N ARG A 488 -15.11 5.52 7.64
CA ARG A 488 -15.72 4.77 8.76
C ARG A 488 -16.35 3.46 8.31
N VAL A 489 -17.04 3.48 7.17
CA VAL A 489 -17.70 2.30 6.60
C VAL A 489 -16.67 1.34 5.99
N ASN A 490 -15.64 1.87 5.33
CA ASN A 490 -14.59 1.11 4.66
C ASN A 490 -13.32 1.07 5.52
N ASP A 491 -13.41 0.54 6.73
CA ASP A 491 -12.29 0.44 7.67
C ASP A 491 -11.43 -0.83 7.46
N ILE A 492 -10.43 -1.02 8.29
CA ILE A 492 -9.52 -2.17 8.24
C ILE A 492 -10.26 -3.50 8.48
N ALA A 493 -11.31 -3.51 9.32
CA ALA A 493 -12.06 -4.72 9.60
C ALA A 493 -12.83 -5.19 8.37
N ARG A 494 -13.40 -4.25 7.60
CA ARG A 494 -14.05 -4.55 6.31
C ARG A 494 -13.05 -5.10 5.29
N TRP A 495 -11.86 -4.49 5.20
CA TRP A 495 -10.80 -4.98 4.32
C TRP A 495 -10.41 -6.43 4.61
N ILE A 496 -10.25 -6.80 5.89
CA ILE A 496 -9.94 -8.17 6.30
C ILE A 496 -11.13 -9.10 6.06
N SER A 497 -12.34 -8.67 6.42
CA SER A 497 -13.55 -9.48 6.30
C SER A 497 -13.88 -9.86 4.85
N ASN A 498 -13.70 -8.92 3.90
CA ASN A 498 -13.93 -9.19 2.49
C ASN A 498 -12.98 -10.29 1.96
N GLN A 499 -11.72 -10.23 2.32
CA GLN A 499 -10.73 -11.25 1.94
C GLN A 499 -11.06 -12.62 2.57
N VAL A 500 -11.39 -12.64 3.85
CA VAL A 500 -11.79 -13.87 4.57
C VAL A 500 -13.06 -14.48 3.97
N GLN A 501 -14.00 -13.63 3.54
CA GLN A 501 -15.23 -14.07 2.89
C GLN A 501 -14.95 -14.75 1.55
N ASP A 502 -14.14 -14.12 0.68
CA ASP A 502 -13.79 -14.71 -0.62
C ASP A 502 -12.98 -15.99 -0.46
N LEU A 503 -12.07 -16.05 0.51
CA LEU A 503 -11.33 -17.27 0.85
C LEU A 503 -12.28 -18.39 1.34
N ARG A 504 -13.27 -18.07 2.17
CA ARG A 504 -14.30 -19.04 2.59
C ARG A 504 -15.08 -19.57 1.40
N ASP A 505 -15.52 -18.66 0.52
CA ASP A 505 -16.34 -19.03 -0.63
C ASP A 505 -15.55 -19.87 -1.65
N LEU A 506 -14.23 -19.65 -1.73
CA LEU A 506 -13.32 -20.45 -2.53
C LEU A 506 -13.24 -21.91 -2.02
N VAL A 507 -13.21 -22.11 -0.70
CA VAL A 507 -12.97 -23.42 -0.10
C VAL A 507 -14.25 -24.15 0.30
N ALA A 508 -15.42 -23.56 0.07
CA ALA A 508 -16.71 -24.14 0.41
C ALA A 508 -16.95 -25.49 -0.31
N PRO A 509 -17.51 -26.52 0.38
CA PRO A 509 -17.85 -27.79 -0.25
C PRO A 509 -18.83 -27.57 -1.41
N GLY A 510 -18.55 -28.12 -2.59
CA GLY A 510 -19.40 -28.04 -3.79
C GLY A 510 -18.94 -27.03 -4.84
N ARG A 511 -17.95 -26.19 -4.55
CA ARG A 511 -17.30 -25.30 -5.54
C ARG A 511 -16.05 -25.92 -6.17
N ALA A 512 -15.99 -27.28 -6.21
CA ALA A 512 -14.96 -27.98 -7.00
C ALA A 512 -15.07 -27.49 -8.45
N ALA A 513 -14.10 -26.68 -8.84
CA ALA A 513 -13.79 -26.27 -10.21
C ALA A 513 -15.05 -26.15 -11.09
N VAL A 514 -15.84 -25.10 -10.92
CA VAL A 514 -16.64 -24.61 -12.03
C VAL A 514 -15.60 -24.24 -13.09
N ARG A 515 -15.31 -25.17 -14.01
CA ARG A 515 -14.59 -24.83 -15.23
C ARG A 515 -15.44 -23.74 -15.87
N PRO A 516 -14.91 -22.52 -16.11
CA PRO A 516 -15.63 -21.56 -16.92
C PRO A 516 -16.06 -22.32 -18.18
N GLU A 517 -17.34 -22.29 -18.54
CA GLU A 517 -17.77 -22.79 -19.82
C GLU A 517 -17.08 -21.92 -20.85
N LEU A 518 -16.04 -22.48 -21.46
CA LEU A 518 -15.19 -21.82 -22.42
C LEU A 518 -16.08 -21.42 -23.61
N HIS A 519 -16.38 -20.14 -23.75
CA HIS A 519 -16.90 -19.64 -24.99
C HIS A 519 -15.82 -19.92 -26.04
N GLN A 520 -16.00 -21.03 -26.78
CA GLN A 520 -15.22 -21.25 -28.01
C GLN A 520 -15.52 -20.04 -28.91
N PRO A 521 -14.50 -19.37 -29.47
CA PRO A 521 -14.74 -18.38 -30.50
C PRO A 521 -15.57 -19.05 -31.58
N ALA A 522 -16.64 -18.37 -32.02
CA ALA A 522 -17.45 -18.87 -33.13
C ALA A 522 -16.54 -19.21 -34.32
N PRO A 523 -16.70 -20.38 -34.98
CA PRO A 523 -15.86 -20.74 -36.09
C PRO A 523 -15.96 -19.63 -37.14
N ASP A 524 -14.81 -19.17 -37.64
CA ASP A 524 -14.70 -18.19 -38.71
C ASP A 524 -15.64 -18.58 -39.86
N THR A 525 -16.66 -17.78 -40.07
CA THR A 525 -17.52 -17.88 -41.25
C THR A 525 -16.66 -17.56 -42.46
N PRO A 526 -16.49 -18.47 -43.43
CA PRO A 526 -15.68 -18.20 -44.60
C PRO A 526 -16.28 -17.02 -45.38
N ASP A 527 -15.41 -16.04 -45.64
CA ASP A 527 -15.71 -14.84 -46.40
C ASP A 527 -16.28 -15.20 -47.80
N ARG A 528 -17.59 -15.06 -47.96
CA ARG A 528 -18.26 -15.14 -49.25
C ARG A 528 -18.14 -13.80 -49.98
N ARG A 529 -16.93 -13.43 -50.41
CA ARG A 529 -16.71 -12.40 -51.43
C ARG A 529 -15.61 -12.84 -52.39
N ARG A 530 -15.98 -13.71 -53.29
CA ARG A 530 -15.42 -13.80 -54.66
C ARG A 530 -16.57 -14.20 -55.57
N ASN A 531 -17.15 -13.20 -56.21
CA ASN A 531 -17.55 -13.14 -57.60
C ASN A 531 -17.89 -11.69 -57.94
#